data_f4a4ad5e0e0803297ebf3734017af028
#
_entry.id   f4a4ad5e0e0803297ebf3734017af028
#
_cell.length_a   1.000
_cell.length_b   1.000
_cell.length_c   1.000
_cell.angle_alpha   90.00
_cell.angle_beta   90.00
_cell.angle_gamma   90.00
#
_symmetry.space_group_name_H-M   'P 1'
#
loop_
_entity.id
_entity.type
_entity.pdbx_description
1 polymer ?
#
loop_
_entity_poly.entity_id
_entity_poly.type
_entity_poly.pdbx_seq_one_letter_code
_entity_poly.pdbx_strand_id
1 'polypeptide(L)'
;MTVALRFQVAARRSGLSWGSNVLRRTIPGRSYSSAVAADGSLPLAGIRVLDMTRVLAGPYCTQILGDLGADVIKVEHPVRGDDTRAWGPPYAKYEDASRKGPGESAYYLAVNRNKKSLGLSFQHKSGVEILHKLAKECDVLVENYLPGGLKKYGMDYETLREINPKLIYASITGYGQTGPYSNRAGYDVMVEAEMGLMHITGARDGAPVKVGVAVTDLTTGLYTSNAIMAALIARGRTGRGQHIDACLSDCQVATLSNLASSALISGQKDSGRWGTAHPSIVPYRSYKTSDGDILFGGGNDKLFGVLCDRLGFSEWKTDARFVTNSDRVQHRAEIDGMIESTTMQKTTQEWLDIFEGSGMPYAAVNDIQGTLNHKHVLARDMVTEVEHPACGPIKLVNTPIKYSEATPGVRTPPPTLGQHTDEILGSVLDYGEADIARLKDEGVVS
;
A
#
# COMPACT_ATOMS: atom_id res chain seq x y z
N MET A 1 39.35 -18.35 -37.46
CA MET A 1 40.48 -17.91 -36.64
C MET A 1 39.96 -17.72 -35.23
N THR A 2 40.28 -18.68 -34.36
CA THR A 2 39.81 -18.87 -33.00
C THR A 2 40.85 -18.28 -32.04
N VAL A 3 40.47 -17.41 -31.13
CA VAL A 3 41.34 -17.01 -30.01
C VAL A 3 40.61 -17.34 -28.71
N ALA A 4 41.08 -18.35 -28.01
CA ALA A 4 40.67 -18.73 -26.69
C ALA A 4 41.58 -18.09 -25.65
N LEU A 5 41.05 -17.29 -24.73
CA LEU A 5 41.80 -16.85 -23.56
C LEU A 5 41.48 -17.77 -22.37
N ARG A 6 42.50 -18.43 -21.86
CA ARG A 6 42.50 -19.17 -20.59
C ARG A 6 42.85 -18.20 -19.44
N PHE A 7 42.04 -18.14 -18.41
CA PHE A 7 42.44 -17.61 -17.11
C PHE A 7 42.65 -18.76 -16.11
N GLN A 8 43.87 -18.86 -15.62
CA GLN A 8 44.26 -19.72 -14.51
C GLN A 8 43.92 -19.05 -13.18
N VAL A 9 43.21 -19.77 -12.34
CA VAL A 9 42.93 -19.37 -10.95
C VAL A 9 43.91 -20.10 -10.04
N ALA A 10 44.74 -19.34 -9.36
CA ALA A 10 45.67 -19.84 -8.32
C ALA A 10 44.89 -19.90 -6.96
N ALA A 11 44.76 -21.09 -6.40
CA ALA A 11 44.25 -21.30 -5.06
C ALA A 11 45.34 -21.03 -4.01
N ARG A 12 45.12 -20.06 -3.12
CA ARG A 12 45.85 -19.94 -1.85
C ARG A 12 44.95 -20.37 -0.71
N ARG A 13 45.30 -21.45 -0.06
CA ARG A 13 44.76 -21.89 1.24
C ARG A 13 45.36 -21.01 2.33
N SER A 14 44.51 -20.38 3.14
CA SER A 14 44.86 -19.92 4.48
C SER A 14 43.71 -20.25 5.41
N GLY A 15 44.00 -21.17 6.36
CA GLY A 15 43.06 -21.58 7.40
C GLY A 15 42.92 -20.46 8.44
N LEU A 16 41.71 -20.16 8.81
CA LEU A 16 41.35 -19.40 10.01
C LEU A 16 40.18 -20.10 10.68
N SER A 17 40.42 -20.54 11.90
CA SER A 17 39.46 -21.11 12.82
C SER A 17 38.45 -20.02 13.26
N TRP A 18 37.14 -20.30 13.14
CA TRP A 18 36.08 -19.45 13.68
C TRP A 18 35.74 -19.88 15.10
N GLY A 19 36.21 -19.12 16.06
CA GLY A 19 35.76 -19.18 17.44
C GLY A 19 34.41 -18.49 17.56
N SER A 20 33.40 -19.23 18.05
CA SER A 20 32.06 -18.74 18.36
C SER A 20 32.08 -17.82 19.58
N ASN A 21 32.02 -16.50 19.38
CA ASN A 21 31.66 -15.55 20.42
C ASN A 21 30.40 -14.78 19.97
N VAL A 22 29.24 -15.25 20.46
CA VAL A 22 27.97 -14.56 20.36
C VAL A 22 27.96 -13.42 21.39
N LEU A 23 28.39 -12.24 20.98
CA LEU A 23 28.17 -11.01 21.73
C LEU A 23 26.73 -10.54 21.48
N ARG A 24 25.85 -10.74 22.48
CA ARG A 24 24.56 -10.06 22.56
C ARG A 24 24.83 -8.55 22.62
N ARG A 25 24.67 -7.85 21.50
CA ARG A 25 24.54 -6.40 21.48
C ARG A 25 23.09 -6.04 21.88
N THR A 26 22.90 -5.58 23.10
CA THR A 26 21.73 -4.82 23.50
C THR A 26 21.73 -3.50 22.72
N ILE A 27 20.74 -3.32 21.84
CA ILE A 27 20.52 -2.04 21.16
C ILE A 27 19.86 -1.12 22.18
N PRO A 28 20.45 0.06 22.49
CA PRO A 28 19.80 1.03 23.38
C PRO A 28 18.52 1.55 22.71
N GLY A 29 17.42 1.57 23.45
CA GLY A 29 16.18 2.21 23.02
C GLY A 29 16.43 3.67 22.64
N ARG A 30 16.21 4.04 21.38
CA ARG A 30 16.20 5.42 20.92
C ARG A 30 14.90 6.05 21.41
N SER A 31 14.98 6.95 22.39
CA SER A 31 13.93 7.90 22.68
C SER A 31 13.80 8.86 21.49
N TYR A 32 12.65 8.88 20.83
CA TYR A 32 12.36 9.86 19.80
C TYR A 32 12.07 11.22 20.47
N SER A 33 13.05 12.10 20.44
CA SER A 33 12.91 13.52 20.79
C SER A 33 12.18 14.24 19.64
N SER A 34 11.14 14.98 19.97
CA SER A 34 10.35 15.80 19.07
C SER A 34 11.13 17.05 18.63
N ALA A 35 11.95 16.89 17.61
CA ALA A 35 12.40 17.99 16.74
C ALA A 35 12.63 17.36 15.36
N VAL A 36 11.59 17.32 14.53
CA VAL A 36 11.73 16.96 13.12
C VAL A 36 12.43 18.14 12.44
N ALA A 37 13.76 18.16 12.48
CA ALA A 37 14.53 18.91 11.52
C ALA A 37 14.13 18.38 10.12
N ALA A 38 13.90 19.30 9.18
CA ALA A 38 13.70 18.91 7.78
C ALA A 38 14.95 18.15 7.34
N ASP A 39 14.89 16.81 7.40
CA ASP A 39 15.99 15.95 7.01
C ASP A 39 16.10 15.99 5.48
N GLY A 40 16.99 16.87 4.98
CA GLY A 40 17.26 17.01 3.55
C GLY A 40 17.72 15.71 2.87
N SER A 41 17.90 14.63 3.63
CA SER A 41 18.26 13.31 3.11
C SER A 41 17.07 12.52 2.56
N LEU A 42 15.81 12.91 2.88
CA LEU A 42 14.64 12.19 2.39
C LEU A 42 14.37 12.49 0.91
N PRO A 43 13.95 11.48 0.13
CA PRO A 43 13.82 11.59 -1.34
C PRO A 43 12.93 12.75 -1.84
N LEU A 44 11.89 13.12 -1.09
CA LEU A 44 10.97 14.20 -1.42
C LEU A 44 11.06 15.39 -0.45
N ALA A 45 12.19 15.53 0.26
CA ALA A 45 12.44 16.72 1.08
C ALA A 45 12.32 18.00 0.26
N GLY A 46 11.61 19.00 0.76
CA GLY A 46 11.35 20.27 0.08
C GLY A 46 10.19 20.26 -0.92
N ILE A 47 9.54 19.11 -1.15
CA ILE A 47 8.31 19.02 -1.95
C ILE A 47 7.11 19.25 -1.05
N ARG A 48 6.20 20.15 -1.45
CA ARG A 48 4.93 20.40 -0.74
C ARG A 48 3.75 19.89 -1.54
N VAL A 49 2.87 19.13 -0.85
CA VAL A 49 1.68 18.50 -1.43
C VAL A 49 0.42 19.06 -0.80
N LEU A 50 -0.48 19.59 -1.62
CA LEU A 50 -1.84 19.96 -1.24
C LEU A 50 -2.74 18.73 -1.44
N ASP A 51 -3.12 18.11 -0.35
CA ASP A 51 -3.97 16.90 -0.33
C ASP A 51 -5.43 17.29 -0.11
N MET A 52 -6.22 17.31 -1.18
CA MET A 52 -7.67 17.55 -1.14
C MET A 52 -8.46 16.24 -1.20
N THR A 53 -7.80 15.10 -0.98
CA THR A 53 -8.43 13.79 -1.12
C THR A 53 -9.14 13.31 0.13
N ARG A 54 -10.02 12.33 -0.04
CA ARG A 54 -10.78 11.68 1.04
C ARG A 54 -10.75 10.16 0.85
N VAL A 55 -11.10 9.44 1.89
CA VAL A 55 -11.31 8.00 1.95
C VAL A 55 -10.01 7.20 1.89
N LEU A 56 -9.60 6.60 0.75
CA LEU A 56 -8.48 5.66 0.76
C LEU A 56 -7.47 5.88 -0.37
N ALA A 57 -7.85 5.78 -1.63
CA ALA A 57 -6.89 5.81 -2.76
C ALA A 57 -6.00 7.07 -2.78
N GLY A 58 -6.63 8.25 -2.66
CA GLY A 58 -5.92 9.52 -2.59
C GLY A 58 -5.10 9.69 -1.30
N PRO A 59 -5.70 9.51 -0.11
CA PRO A 59 -4.96 9.58 1.15
C PRO A 59 -3.80 8.59 1.23
N TYR A 60 -3.91 7.39 0.67
CA TYR A 60 -2.81 6.43 0.60
C TYR A 60 -1.68 6.92 -0.33
N CYS A 61 -2.03 7.48 -1.50
CA CYS A 61 -1.07 8.12 -2.39
C CYS A 61 -0.27 9.22 -1.68
N THR A 62 -0.96 10.17 -1.04
CA THR A 62 -0.32 11.31 -0.39
C THR A 62 0.44 10.92 0.89
N GLN A 63 0.01 9.85 1.59
CA GLN A 63 0.79 9.26 2.68
C GLN A 63 2.15 8.72 2.20
N ILE A 64 2.20 8.03 1.05
CA ILE A 64 3.46 7.55 0.47
C ILE A 64 4.41 8.72 0.18
N LEU A 65 3.89 9.81 -0.39
CA LEU A 65 4.70 11.02 -0.61
C LEU A 65 5.18 11.62 0.72
N GLY A 66 4.31 11.65 1.74
CA GLY A 66 4.66 12.04 3.10
C GLY A 66 5.74 11.14 3.71
N ASP A 67 5.63 9.81 3.61
CA ASP A 67 6.64 8.86 4.10
C ASP A 67 8.02 9.10 3.47
N LEU A 68 8.05 9.54 2.20
CA LEU A 68 9.26 9.89 1.46
C LEU A 68 9.78 11.30 1.74
N GLY A 69 9.14 12.08 2.63
CA GLY A 69 9.65 13.37 3.08
C GLY A 69 8.91 14.60 2.58
N ALA A 70 7.87 14.45 1.78
CA ALA A 70 7.06 15.60 1.36
C ALA A 70 6.32 16.24 2.56
N ASP A 71 6.16 17.57 2.52
CA ASP A 71 5.30 18.36 3.43
C ASP A 71 3.86 18.28 2.91
N VAL A 72 3.04 17.41 3.52
CA VAL A 72 1.67 17.14 3.05
C VAL A 72 0.65 17.91 3.86
N ILE A 73 -0.04 18.84 3.22
CA ILE A 73 -1.15 19.63 3.78
C ILE A 73 -2.47 19.00 3.35
N LYS A 74 -3.12 18.28 4.26
CA LYS A 74 -4.45 17.68 4.03
C LYS A 74 -5.54 18.71 4.36
N VAL A 75 -6.32 19.06 3.35
CA VAL A 75 -7.49 19.94 3.49
C VAL A 75 -8.71 19.10 3.86
N GLU A 76 -9.32 19.43 4.97
CA GLU A 76 -10.50 18.73 5.49
C GLU A 76 -11.65 19.71 5.75
N HIS A 77 -12.87 19.21 5.67
CA HIS A 77 -14.04 20.00 6.08
C HIS A 77 -13.90 20.39 7.56
N PRO A 78 -14.06 21.67 7.96
CA PRO A 78 -13.65 22.16 9.28
C PRO A 78 -14.41 21.53 10.46
N VAL A 79 -15.61 20.95 10.19
CA VAL A 79 -16.44 20.35 11.24
C VAL A 79 -16.40 18.83 11.23
N ARG A 80 -16.51 18.20 10.03
CA ARG A 80 -16.65 16.74 9.93
C ARG A 80 -15.36 16.03 9.49
N GLY A 81 -14.41 16.76 8.93
CA GLY A 81 -13.17 16.21 8.41
C GLY A 81 -13.35 15.31 7.18
N ASP A 82 -12.43 14.36 7.02
CA ASP A 82 -12.53 13.24 6.10
C ASP A 82 -13.63 12.28 6.55
N ASP A 83 -14.38 11.71 5.62
CA ASP A 83 -15.48 10.80 5.91
C ASP A 83 -15.04 9.60 6.76
N THR A 84 -13.77 9.16 6.58
CA THR A 84 -13.18 8.04 7.33
C THR A 84 -12.99 8.32 8.81
N ARG A 85 -13.03 9.58 9.27
CA ARG A 85 -12.99 9.90 10.70
C ARG A 85 -14.20 9.33 11.45
N ALA A 86 -15.34 9.16 10.75
CA ALA A 86 -16.55 8.58 11.31
C ALA A 86 -16.67 7.04 11.10
N TRP A 87 -15.72 6.41 10.37
CA TRP A 87 -15.80 4.99 10.04
C TRP A 87 -15.16 4.12 11.14
N GLY A 88 -16.00 3.45 11.86
CA GLY A 88 -15.60 2.52 12.92
C GLY A 88 -16.82 1.78 13.51
N PRO A 89 -16.61 0.89 14.46
CA PRO A 89 -15.34 0.53 15.13
C PRO A 89 -14.36 -0.21 14.21
N PRO A 90 -13.04 -0.29 14.58
CA PRO A 90 -12.45 0.17 15.84
C PRO A 90 -12.05 1.65 15.84
N TYR A 91 -11.94 2.21 17.05
CA TYR A 91 -11.43 3.56 17.32
C TYR A 91 -10.30 3.51 18.34
N ALA A 92 -9.22 4.30 18.14
CA ALA A 92 -8.25 4.59 19.16
C ALA A 92 -8.90 5.55 20.18
N LYS A 93 -9.02 5.10 21.42
CA LYS A 93 -9.70 5.86 22.48
C LYS A 93 -8.90 7.10 22.84
N TYR A 94 -9.60 8.19 23.18
CA TYR A 94 -8.97 9.38 23.73
C TYR A 94 -8.41 9.08 25.12
N GLU A 95 -7.21 9.59 25.42
CA GLU A 95 -6.65 9.56 26.78
C GLU A 95 -7.42 10.47 27.73
N ASP A 96 -7.80 11.65 27.26
CA ASP A 96 -8.64 12.58 28.03
C ASP A 96 -10.11 12.11 28.02
N ALA A 97 -10.55 11.57 29.15
CA ALA A 97 -11.92 11.10 29.35
C ALA A 97 -13.00 12.19 29.21
N SER A 98 -12.62 13.48 29.30
CA SER A 98 -13.53 14.62 29.10
C SER A 98 -13.84 14.86 27.60
N ARG A 99 -13.00 14.38 26.69
CA ARG A 99 -13.17 14.52 25.25
C ARG A 99 -14.33 13.63 24.76
N LYS A 100 -15.29 14.26 24.09
CA LYS A 100 -16.48 13.57 23.59
C LYS A 100 -16.17 12.80 22.30
N GLY A 101 -16.83 11.66 22.12
CA GLY A 101 -16.77 10.84 20.92
C GLY A 101 -16.13 9.46 21.16
N PRO A 102 -16.09 8.60 20.15
CA PRO A 102 -15.59 7.23 20.28
C PRO A 102 -14.05 7.13 20.27
N GLY A 103 -13.36 8.17 19.85
CA GLY A 103 -11.91 8.20 19.58
C GLY A 103 -11.61 8.50 18.12
N GLU A 104 -10.34 8.31 17.72
CA GLU A 104 -9.90 8.47 16.33
C GLU A 104 -10.10 7.14 15.55
N SER A 105 -10.72 7.21 14.37
CA SER A 105 -10.99 6.04 13.54
C SER A 105 -9.71 5.34 13.11
N ALA A 106 -9.64 4.02 13.30
CA ALA A 106 -8.51 3.23 12.81
C ALA A 106 -8.37 3.30 11.27
N TYR A 107 -9.47 3.50 10.54
CA TYR A 107 -9.44 3.67 9.10
C TYR A 107 -8.73 4.97 8.70
N TYR A 108 -9.07 6.09 9.36
CA TYR A 108 -8.38 7.36 9.16
C TYR A 108 -6.90 7.28 9.54
N LEU A 109 -6.60 6.66 10.68
CA LEU A 109 -5.24 6.53 11.19
C LEU A 109 -4.34 5.70 10.26
N ALA A 110 -4.89 4.75 9.51
CA ALA A 110 -4.14 3.87 8.63
C ALA A 110 -3.44 4.58 7.47
N VAL A 111 -3.99 5.72 6.97
CA VAL A 111 -3.56 6.35 5.71
C VAL A 111 -3.29 7.85 5.79
N ASN A 112 -3.12 8.39 7.01
CA ASN A 112 -2.93 9.84 7.17
C ASN A 112 -1.72 10.24 8.04
N ARG A 113 -0.79 9.32 8.32
CA ARG A 113 0.49 9.66 8.98
C ARG A 113 1.33 10.60 8.11
N ASN A 114 2.23 11.34 8.74
CA ASN A 114 3.12 12.31 8.09
C ASN A 114 2.38 13.43 7.34
N LYS A 115 1.14 13.76 7.76
CA LYS A 115 0.36 14.85 7.18
C LYS A 115 0.06 15.94 8.22
N LYS A 116 -0.16 17.14 7.75
CA LYS A 116 -0.72 18.27 8.50
C LYS A 116 -2.19 18.42 8.13
N SER A 117 -3.08 18.57 9.11
CA SER A 117 -4.52 18.79 8.85
C SER A 117 -4.84 20.28 8.90
N LEU A 118 -5.45 20.76 7.83
CA LEU A 118 -6.05 22.09 7.69
C LEU A 118 -7.58 21.94 7.63
N GLY A 119 -8.27 22.40 8.66
CA GLY A 119 -9.74 22.47 8.64
C GLY A 119 -10.20 23.70 7.87
N LEU A 120 -10.74 23.49 6.65
CA LEU A 120 -11.07 24.59 5.73
C LEU A 120 -12.36 24.33 4.97
N SER A 121 -13.27 25.32 4.97
CA SER A 121 -14.46 25.33 4.14
C SER A 121 -14.27 26.15 2.87
N PHE A 122 -14.12 25.49 1.74
CA PHE A 122 -14.08 26.15 0.44
C PHE A 122 -15.48 26.43 -0.17
N GLN A 123 -16.52 26.30 0.62
CA GLN A 123 -17.84 26.87 0.28
C GLN A 123 -17.88 28.40 0.52
N HIS A 124 -16.98 28.90 1.36
CA HIS A 124 -16.76 30.32 1.55
C HIS A 124 -15.76 30.88 0.55
N LYS A 125 -15.97 32.11 0.09
CA LYS A 125 -15.06 32.77 -0.86
C LYS A 125 -13.64 32.89 -0.28
N SER A 126 -13.51 33.25 0.99
CA SER A 126 -12.23 33.35 1.69
C SER A 126 -11.51 32.00 1.72
N GLY A 127 -12.25 30.88 1.86
CA GLY A 127 -11.66 29.52 1.81
C GLY A 127 -11.12 29.18 0.43
N VAL A 128 -11.79 29.57 -0.64
CA VAL A 128 -11.28 29.42 -2.02
C VAL A 128 -10.01 30.25 -2.23
N GLU A 129 -9.98 31.48 -1.73
CA GLU A 129 -8.79 32.36 -1.81
C GLU A 129 -7.58 31.74 -1.07
N ILE A 130 -7.81 31.10 0.08
CA ILE A 130 -6.78 30.36 0.80
C ILE A 130 -6.26 29.19 -0.04
N LEU A 131 -7.16 28.41 -0.68
CA LEU A 131 -6.75 27.29 -1.53
C LEU A 131 -5.93 27.75 -2.74
N HIS A 132 -6.29 28.86 -3.38
CA HIS A 132 -5.52 29.43 -4.49
C HIS A 132 -4.11 29.85 -4.06
N LYS A 133 -4.00 30.46 -2.86
CA LYS A 133 -2.68 30.80 -2.30
C LYS A 133 -1.87 29.53 -2.01
N LEU A 134 -2.47 28.49 -1.41
CA LEU A 134 -1.79 27.21 -1.17
C LEU A 134 -1.36 26.55 -2.47
N ALA A 135 -2.21 26.54 -3.51
CA ALA A 135 -1.86 25.98 -4.81
C ALA A 135 -0.65 26.68 -5.47
N LYS A 136 -0.45 27.97 -5.19
CA LYS A 136 0.73 28.71 -5.63
C LYS A 136 2.01 28.27 -4.91
N GLU A 137 1.91 27.91 -3.64
CA GLU A 137 3.04 27.54 -2.78
C GLU A 137 3.33 26.02 -2.80
N CYS A 138 2.46 25.21 -3.43
CA CYS A 138 2.60 23.77 -3.50
C CYS A 138 3.17 23.29 -4.84
N ASP A 139 3.90 22.18 -4.78
CA ASP A 139 4.46 21.49 -5.95
C ASP A 139 3.46 20.53 -6.60
N VAL A 140 2.62 19.92 -5.78
CA VAL A 140 1.66 18.88 -6.15
C VAL A 140 0.32 19.20 -5.52
N LEU A 141 -0.76 19.00 -6.28
CA LEU A 141 -2.12 18.92 -5.76
C LEU A 141 -2.69 17.55 -6.10
N VAL A 142 -3.31 16.89 -5.12
CA VAL A 142 -4.01 15.61 -5.34
C VAL A 142 -5.46 15.77 -4.90
N GLU A 143 -6.41 15.38 -5.76
CA GLU A 143 -7.84 15.45 -5.48
C GLU A 143 -8.55 14.16 -5.93
N ASN A 144 -9.72 13.88 -5.37
CA ASN A 144 -10.54 12.74 -5.78
C ASN A 144 -12.05 13.05 -5.82
N TYR A 145 -12.37 14.22 -6.37
CA TYR A 145 -13.75 14.64 -6.66
C TYR A 145 -14.21 14.08 -8.03
N LEU A 146 -15.52 14.11 -8.27
CA LEU A 146 -16.02 13.83 -9.62
C LEU A 146 -15.46 14.84 -10.62
N PRO A 147 -15.18 14.43 -11.87
CA PRO A 147 -14.69 15.32 -12.92
C PRO A 147 -15.52 16.59 -13.02
N GLY A 148 -14.84 17.74 -13.05
CA GLY A 148 -15.46 19.05 -13.06
C GLY A 148 -16.04 19.54 -11.72
N GLY A 149 -16.07 18.72 -10.67
CA GLY A 149 -16.63 19.08 -9.37
C GLY A 149 -15.94 20.26 -8.69
N LEU A 150 -14.67 20.45 -8.93
CA LEU A 150 -13.87 21.55 -8.39
C LEU A 150 -13.87 22.83 -9.27
N LYS A 151 -14.37 22.75 -10.51
CA LYS A 151 -14.36 23.87 -11.46
C LYS A 151 -15.10 25.11 -10.96
N LYS A 152 -16.24 24.94 -10.30
CA LYS A 152 -17.00 26.04 -9.70
C LYS A 152 -16.27 26.83 -8.62
N TYR A 153 -15.19 26.25 -8.08
CA TYR A 153 -14.32 26.87 -7.09
C TYR A 153 -13.01 27.38 -7.71
N GLY A 154 -12.83 27.26 -9.04
CA GLY A 154 -11.57 27.59 -9.69
C GLY A 154 -10.39 26.71 -9.22
N MET A 155 -10.70 25.50 -8.74
CA MET A 155 -9.71 24.54 -8.27
C MET A 155 -9.48 23.41 -9.28
N ASP A 156 -9.93 23.57 -10.52
CA ASP A 156 -9.63 22.69 -11.65
C ASP A 156 -8.22 22.96 -12.21
N TYR A 157 -7.69 21.97 -12.93
CA TYR A 157 -6.33 22.05 -13.49
C TYR A 157 -6.12 23.28 -14.38
N GLU A 158 -7.09 23.59 -15.26
CA GLU A 158 -6.94 24.71 -16.22
C GLU A 158 -6.80 26.06 -15.50
N THR A 159 -7.56 26.26 -14.42
CA THR A 159 -7.47 27.47 -13.60
C THR A 159 -6.15 27.50 -12.81
N LEU A 160 -5.79 26.40 -12.16
CA LEU A 160 -4.60 26.37 -11.29
C LEU A 160 -3.29 26.41 -12.06
N ARG A 161 -3.21 25.90 -13.28
CA ARG A 161 -2.01 26.01 -14.12
C ARG A 161 -1.67 27.46 -14.50
N GLU A 162 -2.66 28.35 -14.56
CA GLU A 162 -2.42 29.79 -14.77
C GLU A 162 -1.84 30.43 -13.50
N ILE A 163 -2.24 29.96 -12.31
CA ILE A 163 -1.73 30.43 -11.02
C ILE A 163 -0.32 29.90 -10.77
N ASN A 164 -0.10 28.59 -11.04
CA ASN A 164 1.17 27.91 -10.86
C ASN A 164 1.46 26.96 -12.04
N PRO A 165 2.15 27.43 -13.08
CA PRO A 165 2.48 26.62 -14.25
C PRO A 165 3.39 25.41 -13.95
N LYS A 166 3.96 25.34 -12.76
CA LYS A 166 4.81 24.22 -12.29
C LYS A 166 4.04 23.18 -11.48
N LEU A 167 2.76 23.43 -11.17
CA LEU A 167 1.93 22.55 -10.37
C LEU A 167 1.71 21.22 -11.08
N ILE A 168 1.98 20.12 -10.37
CA ILE A 168 1.57 18.78 -10.77
C ILE A 168 0.20 18.55 -10.15
N TYR A 169 -0.82 18.37 -10.99
CA TYR A 169 -2.20 18.18 -10.57
C TYR A 169 -2.61 16.74 -10.83
N ALA A 170 -2.93 15.98 -9.78
CA ALA A 170 -3.34 14.59 -9.89
C ALA A 170 -4.80 14.41 -9.49
N SER A 171 -5.62 13.94 -10.44
CA SER A 171 -7.02 13.55 -10.20
C SER A 171 -7.12 12.05 -10.04
N ILE A 172 -7.75 11.58 -8.97
CA ILE A 172 -8.04 10.17 -8.73
C ILE A 172 -9.57 9.98 -8.78
N THR A 173 -10.06 9.20 -9.74
CA THR A 173 -11.50 9.03 -9.95
C THR A 173 -11.85 7.55 -10.15
N GLY A 174 -13.14 7.22 -10.17
CA GLY A 174 -13.57 5.85 -10.48
C GLY A 174 -13.27 5.44 -11.92
N TYR A 175 -13.53 6.34 -12.89
CA TYR A 175 -13.56 6.01 -14.33
C TYR A 175 -12.81 7.02 -15.23
N GLY A 176 -12.00 7.89 -14.66
CA GLY A 176 -11.18 8.87 -15.43
C GLY A 176 -11.90 10.17 -15.72
N GLN A 177 -11.13 11.13 -16.25
CA GLN A 177 -11.63 12.47 -16.64
C GLN A 177 -12.39 12.45 -17.97
N THR A 178 -12.24 11.37 -18.75
CA THR A 178 -12.83 11.21 -20.08
C THR A 178 -13.52 9.85 -20.20
N GLY A 179 -14.20 9.63 -21.34
CA GLY A 179 -14.89 8.37 -21.60
C GLY A 179 -16.36 8.36 -21.14
N PRO A 180 -17.10 7.28 -21.45
CA PRO A 180 -18.54 7.23 -21.26
C PRO A 180 -18.99 7.22 -19.79
N TYR A 181 -18.12 6.87 -18.87
CA TYR A 181 -18.40 6.74 -17.43
C TYR A 181 -17.74 7.83 -16.57
N SER A 182 -17.12 8.86 -17.17
CA SER A 182 -16.41 9.89 -16.44
C SER A 182 -17.23 10.58 -15.33
N ASN A 183 -18.54 10.75 -15.53
CA ASN A 183 -19.45 11.34 -14.54
C ASN A 183 -20.03 10.35 -13.52
N ARG A 184 -19.60 9.07 -13.59
CA ARG A 184 -20.09 8.03 -12.69
C ARG A 184 -19.22 7.95 -11.43
N ALA A 185 -19.87 7.91 -10.27
CA ALA A 185 -19.18 7.62 -9.02
C ALA A 185 -18.70 6.16 -9.00
N GLY A 186 -17.48 5.93 -8.54
CA GLY A 186 -16.91 4.60 -8.38
C GLY A 186 -16.22 4.47 -7.03
N TYR A 187 -16.44 3.33 -6.38
CA TYR A 187 -15.67 2.87 -5.22
C TYR A 187 -14.93 1.58 -5.60
N ASP A 188 -13.94 1.23 -4.82
CA ASP A 188 -13.13 0.01 -4.99
C ASP A 188 -13.94 -1.21 -5.41
N VAL A 189 -14.91 -1.63 -4.59
CA VAL A 189 -15.67 -2.86 -4.80
C VAL A 189 -16.52 -2.86 -6.08
N MET A 190 -17.01 -1.68 -6.53
CA MET A 190 -17.73 -1.54 -7.79
C MET A 190 -16.81 -1.76 -8.98
N VAL A 191 -15.59 -1.22 -8.89
CA VAL A 191 -14.57 -1.38 -9.93
C VAL A 191 -13.98 -2.79 -9.93
N GLU A 192 -13.76 -3.42 -8.75
CA GLU A 192 -13.41 -4.85 -8.68
C GLU A 192 -14.43 -5.72 -9.45
N ALA A 193 -15.71 -5.42 -9.27
CA ALA A 193 -16.77 -6.16 -9.94
C ALA A 193 -16.80 -5.92 -11.46
N GLU A 194 -16.77 -4.66 -11.87
CA GLU A 194 -16.96 -4.26 -13.26
C GLU A 194 -15.73 -4.53 -14.13
N MET A 195 -14.51 -4.42 -13.53
CA MET A 195 -13.23 -4.63 -14.24
C MET A 195 -12.63 -6.03 -14.02
N GLY A 196 -13.44 -7.01 -13.63
CA GLY A 196 -13.13 -8.43 -13.71
C GLY A 196 -12.37 -9.04 -12.53
N LEU A 197 -11.82 -8.26 -11.59
CA LEU A 197 -11.06 -8.81 -10.45
C LEU A 197 -11.94 -9.70 -9.58
N MET A 198 -13.16 -9.25 -9.27
CA MET A 198 -14.10 -10.03 -8.47
C MET A 198 -14.47 -11.35 -9.16
N HIS A 199 -14.57 -11.37 -10.50
CA HIS A 199 -14.87 -12.58 -11.26
C HIS A 199 -13.82 -13.68 -11.09
N ILE A 200 -12.53 -13.30 -11.03
CA ILE A 200 -11.41 -14.26 -10.92
C ILE A 200 -11.03 -14.57 -9.46
N THR A 201 -11.67 -13.91 -8.47
CA THR A 201 -11.38 -14.05 -7.04
C THR A 201 -12.41 -14.92 -6.35
N GLY A 202 -11.95 -15.89 -5.55
CA GLY A 202 -12.80 -16.83 -4.79
C GLY A 202 -12.52 -18.29 -5.09
N ALA A 203 -13.24 -19.18 -4.40
CA ALA A 203 -13.18 -20.62 -4.62
C ALA A 203 -13.62 -20.98 -6.04
N ARG A 204 -13.05 -22.07 -6.61
CA ARG A 204 -13.29 -22.48 -8.01
C ARG A 204 -14.78 -22.60 -8.34
N ASP A 205 -15.51 -23.28 -7.49
CA ASP A 205 -16.94 -23.55 -7.67
C ASP A 205 -17.82 -22.64 -6.79
N GLY A 206 -17.22 -21.61 -6.19
CA GLY A 206 -17.90 -20.63 -5.34
C GLY A 206 -18.41 -19.40 -6.09
N ALA A 207 -19.10 -18.53 -5.38
CA ALA A 207 -19.49 -17.23 -5.91
C ALA A 207 -18.27 -16.30 -6.08
N PRO A 208 -18.32 -15.30 -6.99
CA PRO A 208 -17.37 -14.20 -7.01
C PRO A 208 -17.32 -13.49 -5.67
N VAL A 209 -16.13 -13.15 -5.18
CA VAL A 209 -15.95 -12.43 -3.91
C VAL A 209 -15.00 -11.25 -4.11
N LYS A 210 -15.18 -10.19 -3.31
CA LYS A 210 -14.23 -9.08 -3.29
C LYS A 210 -12.91 -9.51 -2.64
N VAL A 211 -11.83 -8.80 -2.92
CA VAL A 211 -10.59 -8.95 -2.17
C VAL A 211 -10.77 -8.43 -0.72
N GLY A 212 -10.07 -9.00 0.23
CA GLY A 212 -10.22 -8.67 1.65
C GLY A 212 -9.93 -7.21 1.99
N VAL A 213 -8.92 -6.62 1.35
CA VAL A 213 -8.61 -5.18 1.41
C VAL A 213 -9.16 -4.48 0.16
N ALA A 214 -9.32 -3.16 0.20
CA ALA A 214 -9.70 -2.34 -0.96
C ALA A 214 -8.50 -2.22 -1.92
N VAL A 215 -8.19 -3.31 -2.63
CA VAL A 215 -6.94 -3.47 -3.39
C VAL A 215 -6.87 -2.55 -4.60
N THR A 216 -8.00 -2.24 -5.22
CA THR A 216 -8.08 -1.31 -6.36
C THR A 216 -7.75 0.11 -5.92
N ASP A 217 -8.27 0.57 -4.77
CA ASP A 217 -7.88 1.84 -4.16
C ASP A 217 -6.38 1.91 -3.86
N LEU A 218 -5.84 0.87 -3.19
CA LEU A 218 -4.42 0.82 -2.82
C LEU A 218 -3.51 0.83 -4.05
N THR A 219 -3.83 0.04 -5.09
CA THR A 219 -3.04 0.00 -6.33
C THR A 219 -3.15 1.31 -7.11
N THR A 220 -4.32 1.94 -7.14
CA THR A 220 -4.48 3.28 -7.74
C THR A 220 -3.65 4.32 -7.02
N GLY A 221 -3.64 4.31 -5.68
CA GLY A 221 -2.77 5.17 -4.88
C GLY A 221 -1.28 4.96 -5.18
N LEU A 222 -0.84 3.71 -5.34
CA LEU A 222 0.53 3.37 -5.76
C LEU A 222 0.85 3.86 -7.17
N TYR A 223 -0.02 3.62 -8.16
CA TYR A 223 0.18 4.13 -9.52
C TYR A 223 0.26 5.65 -9.54
N THR A 224 -0.62 6.32 -8.81
CA THR A 224 -0.66 7.79 -8.77
C THR A 224 0.59 8.36 -8.10
N SER A 225 1.06 7.79 -6.99
CA SER A 225 2.30 8.23 -6.34
C SER A 225 3.51 8.08 -7.26
N ASN A 226 3.61 6.98 -8.01
CA ASN A 226 4.66 6.78 -9.02
C ASN A 226 4.56 7.81 -10.16
N ALA A 227 3.35 8.08 -10.65
CA ALA A 227 3.13 9.08 -11.70
C ALA A 227 3.51 10.49 -11.24
N ILE A 228 3.19 10.86 -10.00
CA ILE A 228 3.58 12.14 -9.38
C ILE A 228 5.12 12.25 -9.31
N MET A 229 5.81 11.22 -8.82
CA MET A 229 7.28 11.22 -8.75
C MET A 229 7.92 11.32 -10.14
N ALA A 230 7.39 10.61 -11.15
CA ALA A 230 7.81 10.74 -12.53
C ALA A 230 7.59 12.13 -13.09
N ALA A 231 6.45 12.77 -12.77
CA ALA A 231 6.13 14.14 -13.16
C ALA A 231 7.06 15.17 -12.48
N LEU A 232 7.45 14.97 -11.22
CA LEU A 232 8.45 15.80 -10.53
C LEU A 232 9.82 15.72 -11.22
N ILE A 233 10.26 14.53 -11.62
CA ILE A 233 11.50 14.34 -12.38
C ILE A 233 11.41 15.02 -13.76
N ALA A 234 10.28 14.86 -14.46
CA ALA A 234 10.05 15.50 -15.75
C ALA A 234 10.04 17.03 -15.61
N ARG A 235 9.41 17.57 -14.58
CA ARG A 235 9.38 19.00 -14.25
C ARG A 235 10.78 19.58 -14.06
N GLY A 236 11.69 18.83 -13.45
CA GLY A 236 13.10 19.24 -13.30
C GLY A 236 13.80 19.54 -14.64
N ARG A 237 13.34 18.94 -15.76
CA ARG A 237 13.87 19.16 -17.10
C ARG A 237 13.05 20.18 -17.89
N THR A 238 11.74 20.17 -17.75
CA THR A 238 10.81 20.96 -18.57
C THR A 238 10.46 22.32 -17.96
N GLY A 239 10.64 22.46 -16.65
CA GLY A 239 10.21 23.63 -15.88
C GLY A 239 8.68 23.76 -15.73
N ARG A 240 7.88 22.77 -16.21
CA ARG A 240 6.42 22.82 -16.20
C ARG A 240 5.82 21.62 -15.49
N GLY A 241 4.69 21.86 -14.79
CA GLY A 241 3.82 20.83 -14.27
C GLY A 241 2.94 20.19 -15.34
N GLN A 242 2.03 19.30 -14.91
CA GLN A 242 1.09 18.62 -15.79
C GLN A 242 -0.12 18.09 -15.02
N HIS A 243 -1.19 17.77 -15.75
CA HIS A 243 -2.32 17.02 -15.20
C HIS A 243 -2.05 15.51 -15.30
N ILE A 244 -2.36 14.78 -14.23
CA ILE A 244 -2.32 13.32 -14.15
C ILE A 244 -3.76 12.86 -13.93
N ASP A 245 -4.31 12.14 -14.90
CA ASP A 245 -5.60 11.47 -14.79
C ASP A 245 -5.35 10.02 -14.39
N ALA A 246 -5.69 9.67 -13.15
CA ALA A 246 -5.57 8.34 -12.61
C ALA A 246 -6.94 7.83 -12.19
N CYS A 247 -7.37 6.68 -12.70
CA CYS A 247 -8.65 6.14 -12.32
C CYS A 247 -8.57 4.68 -11.89
N LEU A 248 -9.51 4.31 -11.02
CA LEU A 248 -9.58 2.97 -10.46
C LEU A 248 -9.76 1.93 -11.56
N SER A 249 -10.61 2.21 -12.57
CA SER A 249 -10.90 1.28 -13.66
C SER A 249 -9.65 0.91 -14.46
N ASP A 250 -8.86 1.88 -14.87
CA ASP A 250 -7.67 1.64 -15.70
C ASP A 250 -6.57 0.94 -14.88
N CYS A 251 -6.38 1.37 -13.62
CA CYS A 251 -5.46 0.72 -12.69
C CYS A 251 -5.87 -0.73 -12.44
N GLN A 252 -7.17 -1.01 -12.29
CA GLN A 252 -7.67 -2.37 -12.12
C GLN A 252 -7.45 -3.23 -13.35
N VAL A 253 -7.73 -2.74 -14.55
CA VAL A 253 -7.46 -3.46 -15.81
C VAL A 253 -5.96 -3.75 -15.95
N ALA A 254 -5.10 -2.79 -15.64
CA ALA A 254 -3.65 -2.99 -15.66
C ALA A 254 -3.19 -4.06 -14.66
N THR A 255 -3.81 -4.16 -13.50
CA THR A 255 -3.48 -5.17 -12.48
C THR A 255 -4.02 -6.57 -12.77
N LEU A 256 -4.88 -6.77 -13.75
CA LEU A 256 -5.20 -8.11 -14.27
C LEU A 256 -4.00 -8.78 -14.94
N SER A 257 -3.00 -8.01 -15.38
CA SER A 257 -1.66 -8.45 -15.78
C SER A 257 -1.66 -9.65 -16.74
N ASN A 258 -1.08 -10.77 -16.31
CA ASN A 258 -0.95 -11.99 -17.12
C ASN A 258 -2.31 -12.62 -17.51
N LEU A 259 -3.35 -12.47 -16.71
CA LEU A 259 -4.68 -13.00 -17.04
C LEU A 259 -5.30 -12.22 -18.18
N ALA A 260 -5.22 -10.89 -18.15
CA ALA A 260 -5.66 -10.04 -19.27
C ALA A 260 -4.84 -10.33 -20.54
N SER A 261 -3.51 -10.42 -20.42
CA SER A 261 -2.64 -10.77 -21.55
C SER A 261 -2.98 -12.13 -22.14
N SER A 262 -3.25 -13.13 -21.30
CA SER A 262 -3.64 -14.47 -21.75
C SER A 262 -4.95 -14.44 -22.53
N ALA A 263 -5.95 -13.72 -22.05
CA ALA A 263 -7.23 -13.58 -22.74
C ALA A 263 -7.09 -12.84 -24.09
N LEU A 264 -6.33 -11.74 -24.11
CA LEU A 264 -6.08 -10.95 -25.32
C LEU A 264 -5.31 -11.74 -26.39
N ILE A 265 -4.31 -12.52 -26.01
CA ILE A 265 -3.47 -13.29 -26.94
C ILE A 265 -4.21 -14.52 -27.46
N SER A 266 -4.91 -15.24 -26.59
CA SER A 266 -5.61 -16.46 -26.97
C SER A 266 -6.95 -16.23 -27.66
N GLY A 267 -7.60 -15.09 -27.39
CA GLY A 267 -9.00 -14.84 -27.76
C GLY A 267 -9.98 -15.77 -27.02
N GLN A 268 -9.52 -16.50 -26.02
CA GLN A 268 -10.31 -17.48 -25.27
C GLN A 268 -10.89 -16.84 -24.01
N LYS A 269 -12.04 -17.36 -23.56
CA LYS A 269 -12.59 -17.00 -22.26
C LYS A 269 -11.60 -17.41 -21.16
N ASP A 270 -11.48 -16.58 -20.12
CA ASP A 270 -10.66 -16.89 -18.95
C ASP A 270 -11.12 -18.18 -18.22
N SER A 271 -10.23 -18.75 -17.43
CA SER A 271 -10.50 -20.00 -16.69
C SER A 271 -11.28 -19.80 -15.39
N GLY A 272 -11.68 -18.55 -15.09
CA GLY A 272 -12.42 -18.19 -13.88
C GLY A 272 -11.58 -18.27 -12.60
N ARG A 273 -12.24 -18.56 -11.49
CA ARG A 273 -11.65 -18.64 -10.15
C ARG A 273 -10.88 -19.94 -9.93
N TRP A 274 -9.80 -19.84 -9.17
CA TRP A 274 -8.96 -20.98 -8.80
C TRP A 274 -8.73 -21.11 -7.29
N GLY A 275 -9.37 -20.29 -6.47
CA GLY A 275 -9.10 -20.23 -5.03
C GLY A 275 -7.64 -19.89 -4.77
N THR A 276 -6.96 -20.75 -4.01
CA THR A 276 -5.51 -20.62 -3.76
C THR A 276 -4.67 -21.40 -4.77
N ALA A 277 -5.29 -22.15 -5.72
CA ALA A 277 -4.58 -23.00 -6.66
C ALA A 277 -4.06 -22.24 -7.88
N HIS A 278 -2.92 -22.65 -8.39
CA HIS A 278 -2.43 -22.17 -9.69
C HIS A 278 -3.09 -22.98 -10.83
N PRO A 279 -3.55 -22.36 -11.93
CA PRO A 279 -4.25 -23.06 -13.00
C PRO A 279 -3.41 -24.11 -13.70
N SER A 280 -2.11 -23.91 -13.87
CA SER A 280 -1.21 -24.75 -14.69
C SER A 280 0.02 -25.30 -13.94
N ILE A 281 0.07 -25.18 -12.60
CA ILE A 281 1.14 -25.74 -11.76
C ILE A 281 0.54 -26.58 -10.65
N VAL A 282 1.05 -27.79 -10.45
CA VAL A 282 0.61 -28.73 -9.41
C VAL A 282 1.82 -29.44 -8.80
N PRO A 283 1.92 -29.50 -7.44
CA PRO A 283 1.06 -28.85 -6.46
C PRO A 283 1.41 -27.36 -6.26
N TYR A 284 0.41 -26.51 -6.26
CA TYR A 284 0.53 -25.10 -5.93
C TYR A 284 -0.82 -24.61 -5.40
N ARG A 285 -1.07 -24.78 -4.08
CA ARG A 285 -2.30 -24.35 -3.38
C ARG A 285 -2.13 -24.49 -1.86
N SER A 286 -3.12 -23.97 -1.09
CA SER A 286 -3.24 -24.31 0.33
C SER A 286 -3.83 -25.70 0.53
N TYR A 287 -3.37 -26.39 1.57
CA TYR A 287 -3.84 -27.69 2.01
C TYR A 287 -4.21 -27.61 3.49
N LYS A 288 -5.26 -28.33 3.90
CA LYS A 288 -5.64 -28.40 5.31
C LYS A 288 -4.57 -29.12 6.14
N THR A 289 -4.36 -28.62 7.36
CA THR A 289 -3.61 -29.30 8.41
C THR A 289 -4.57 -29.68 9.55
N SER A 290 -4.09 -30.26 10.64
CA SER A 290 -4.96 -30.60 11.76
C SER A 290 -5.53 -29.38 12.49
N ASP A 291 -4.92 -28.20 12.34
CA ASP A 291 -5.25 -26.97 13.08
C ASP A 291 -5.32 -25.70 12.21
N GLY A 292 -5.15 -25.82 10.89
CA GLY A 292 -5.15 -24.66 10.01
C GLY A 292 -4.94 -25.00 8.54
N ASP A 293 -4.15 -24.18 7.86
CA ASP A 293 -3.84 -24.31 6.44
C ASP A 293 -2.34 -24.05 6.18
N ILE A 294 -1.73 -24.89 5.32
CA ILE A 294 -0.39 -24.67 4.79
C ILE A 294 -0.41 -24.57 3.28
N LEU A 295 0.35 -23.63 2.71
CA LEU A 295 0.49 -23.45 1.27
C LEU A 295 1.84 -24.04 0.81
N PHE A 296 1.81 -24.83 -0.27
CA PHE A 296 3.01 -25.31 -0.95
C PHE A 296 3.08 -24.77 -2.38
N GLY A 297 4.31 -24.37 -2.79
CA GLY A 297 4.61 -23.90 -4.14
C GLY A 297 5.57 -24.84 -4.88
N GLY A 298 5.08 -26.01 -5.31
CA GLY A 298 5.84 -26.99 -6.08
C GLY A 298 6.05 -26.57 -7.55
N GLY A 299 6.68 -25.41 -7.80
CA GLY A 299 6.75 -24.75 -9.10
C GLY A 299 7.48 -25.52 -10.23
N ASN A 300 8.13 -26.63 -9.96
CA ASN A 300 8.79 -27.51 -10.93
C ASN A 300 8.97 -28.93 -10.39
N ASP A 301 9.41 -29.88 -11.26
CA ASP A 301 9.54 -31.29 -10.89
C ASP A 301 10.58 -31.52 -9.77
N LYS A 302 11.64 -30.72 -9.71
CA LYS A 302 12.63 -30.78 -8.63
C LYS A 302 11.98 -30.43 -7.27
N LEU A 303 11.18 -29.36 -7.20
CA LEU A 303 10.49 -28.94 -6.00
C LEU A 303 9.38 -29.94 -5.60
N PHE A 304 8.71 -30.55 -6.56
CA PHE A 304 7.81 -31.66 -6.32
C PHE A 304 8.54 -32.83 -5.65
N GLY A 305 9.75 -33.18 -6.13
CA GLY A 305 10.58 -34.19 -5.50
C GLY A 305 10.93 -33.88 -4.04
N VAL A 306 11.23 -32.62 -3.73
CA VAL A 306 11.45 -32.16 -2.34
C VAL A 306 10.18 -32.33 -1.51
N LEU A 307 9.02 -31.96 -2.05
CA LEU A 307 7.73 -32.15 -1.36
C LEU A 307 7.49 -33.63 -1.02
N CYS A 308 7.67 -34.54 -1.97
CA CYS A 308 7.50 -35.97 -1.78
C CYS A 308 8.40 -36.49 -0.63
N ASP A 309 9.68 -36.11 -0.62
CA ASP A 309 10.61 -36.52 0.44
C ASP A 309 10.18 -35.99 1.82
N ARG A 310 9.76 -34.73 1.90
CA ARG A 310 9.35 -34.09 3.16
C ARG A 310 8.01 -34.63 3.70
N LEU A 311 7.11 -35.04 2.79
CA LEU A 311 5.86 -35.70 3.16
C LEU A 311 6.05 -37.19 3.53
N GLY A 312 7.19 -37.79 3.16
CA GLY A 312 7.49 -39.21 3.42
C GLY A 312 7.02 -40.18 2.30
N PHE A 313 6.77 -39.68 1.10
CA PHE A 313 6.24 -40.43 -0.05
C PHE A 313 7.13 -40.28 -1.27
N SER A 314 8.41 -40.68 -1.14
CA SER A 314 9.39 -40.55 -2.23
C SER A 314 9.02 -41.33 -3.50
N GLU A 315 8.18 -42.36 -3.39
CA GLU A 315 7.65 -43.15 -4.52
C GLU A 315 6.78 -42.33 -5.48
N TRP A 316 6.15 -41.24 -5.02
CA TRP A 316 5.38 -40.37 -5.93
C TRP A 316 6.23 -39.71 -7.01
N LYS A 317 7.54 -39.58 -6.83
CA LYS A 317 8.47 -39.02 -7.83
C LYS A 317 8.56 -39.86 -9.10
N THR A 318 8.35 -41.17 -8.99
CA THR A 318 8.46 -42.12 -10.12
C THR A 318 7.11 -42.66 -10.55
N ASP A 319 6.04 -42.27 -9.93
CA ASP A 319 4.67 -42.62 -10.32
C ASP A 319 4.34 -41.93 -11.66
N ALA A 320 3.97 -42.72 -12.66
CA ALA A 320 3.68 -42.22 -13.99
C ALA A 320 2.60 -41.12 -14.07
N ARG A 321 1.71 -41.09 -13.06
CA ARG A 321 0.68 -40.03 -12.92
C ARG A 321 1.26 -38.67 -12.49
N PHE A 322 2.49 -38.65 -11.92
CA PHE A 322 3.00 -37.46 -11.20
C PHE A 322 4.42 -37.05 -11.65
N VAL A 323 5.08 -37.78 -12.55
CA VAL A 323 6.48 -37.56 -12.97
C VAL A 323 6.71 -36.12 -13.44
N THR A 324 5.84 -35.63 -14.33
CA THR A 324 5.96 -34.27 -14.85
C THR A 324 4.85 -33.35 -14.33
N ASN A 325 5.06 -32.04 -14.40
CA ASN A 325 3.99 -31.09 -14.08
C ASN A 325 2.75 -31.30 -14.95
N SER A 326 2.92 -31.66 -16.22
CA SER A 326 1.80 -31.94 -17.12
C SER A 326 0.96 -33.11 -16.62
N ASP A 327 1.61 -34.20 -16.20
CA ASP A 327 0.93 -35.38 -15.65
C ASP A 327 0.20 -35.01 -14.35
N ARG A 328 0.83 -34.25 -13.45
CA ARG A 328 0.20 -33.79 -12.21
C ARG A 328 -1.00 -32.87 -12.46
N VAL A 329 -0.95 -32.01 -13.50
CA VAL A 329 -2.09 -31.16 -13.89
C VAL A 329 -3.28 -32.03 -14.32
N GLN A 330 -3.04 -33.12 -15.06
CA GLN A 330 -4.08 -34.06 -15.48
C GLN A 330 -4.66 -34.84 -14.29
N HIS A 331 -3.82 -35.21 -13.33
CA HIS A 331 -4.19 -35.96 -12.12
C HIS A 331 -4.31 -35.08 -10.88
N ARG A 332 -4.61 -33.78 -11.05
CA ARG A 332 -4.67 -32.77 -10.01
C ARG A 332 -5.48 -33.20 -8.78
N ALA A 333 -6.70 -33.62 -9.01
CA ALA A 333 -7.60 -33.98 -7.89
C ALA A 333 -7.04 -35.13 -7.05
N GLU A 334 -6.35 -36.06 -7.68
CA GLU A 334 -5.76 -37.22 -7.04
C GLU A 334 -4.56 -36.82 -6.17
N ILE A 335 -3.56 -36.14 -6.76
CA ILE A 335 -2.36 -35.74 -6.00
C ILE A 335 -2.69 -34.71 -4.93
N ASP A 336 -3.59 -33.77 -5.18
CA ASP A 336 -4.02 -32.79 -4.19
C ASP A 336 -4.72 -33.48 -3.01
N GLY A 337 -5.57 -34.50 -3.26
CA GLY A 337 -6.22 -35.28 -2.21
C GLY A 337 -5.24 -36.09 -1.37
N MET A 338 -4.23 -36.70 -2.01
CA MET A 338 -3.17 -37.46 -1.33
C MET A 338 -2.33 -36.54 -0.42
N ILE A 339 -1.95 -35.36 -0.94
CA ILE A 339 -1.21 -34.36 -0.14
C ILE A 339 -2.05 -33.89 1.06
N GLU A 340 -3.32 -33.54 0.84
CA GLU A 340 -4.21 -33.04 1.90
C GLU A 340 -4.46 -34.10 2.98
N SER A 341 -4.68 -35.36 2.60
CA SER A 341 -4.81 -36.47 3.55
C SER A 341 -3.56 -36.63 4.43
N THR A 342 -2.38 -36.32 3.89
CA THR A 342 -1.12 -36.38 4.61
C THR A 342 -0.95 -35.14 5.51
N THR A 343 -1.23 -33.94 4.99
CA THR A 343 -1.05 -32.70 5.76
C THR A 343 -1.98 -32.59 6.96
N MET A 344 -3.17 -33.18 6.87
CA MET A 344 -4.11 -33.26 8.01
C MET A 344 -3.61 -34.09 9.20
N GLN A 345 -2.55 -34.87 9.06
CA GLN A 345 -2.01 -35.72 10.13
C GLN A 345 -1.15 -34.94 11.14
N LYS A 346 -0.74 -33.70 10.83
CA LYS A 346 0.09 -32.87 11.70
C LYS A 346 -0.44 -31.44 11.75
N THR A 347 0.02 -30.70 12.77
CA THR A 347 -0.25 -29.27 12.90
C THR A 347 0.49 -28.46 11.84
N THR A 348 0.02 -27.26 11.60
CA THR A 348 0.68 -26.29 10.69
C THR A 348 2.14 -26.06 11.12
N GLN A 349 2.40 -25.90 12.43
CA GLN A 349 3.75 -25.65 12.93
C GLN A 349 4.68 -26.85 12.71
N GLU A 350 4.22 -28.07 12.96
CA GLU A 350 5.03 -29.27 12.68
C GLU A 350 5.43 -29.37 11.21
N TRP A 351 4.52 -29.00 10.29
CA TRP A 351 4.86 -28.96 8.88
C TRP A 351 5.84 -27.84 8.54
N LEU A 352 5.70 -26.65 9.12
CA LEU A 352 6.68 -25.58 8.94
C LEU A 352 8.08 -26.02 9.34
N ASP A 353 8.21 -26.71 10.48
CA ASP A 353 9.48 -27.24 10.98
C ASP A 353 10.07 -28.31 10.05
N ILE A 354 9.22 -29.22 9.52
CA ILE A 354 9.63 -30.25 8.55
C ILE A 354 10.15 -29.60 7.25
N PHE A 355 9.55 -28.52 6.79
CA PHE A 355 9.94 -27.84 5.55
C PHE A 355 11.06 -26.81 5.74
N GLU A 356 11.45 -26.47 6.97
CA GLU A 356 12.52 -25.53 7.21
C GLU A 356 13.82 -26.00 6.54
N GLY A 357 14.50 -25.10 5.83
CA GLY A 357 15.73 -25.38 5.08
C GLY A 357 15.57 -26.29 3.86
N SER A 358 14.34 -26.69 3.48
CA SER A 358 14.09 -27.57 2.32
C SER A 358 14.42 -26.92 0.95
N GLY A 359 14.46 -25.59 0.88
CA GLY A 359 14.58 -24.84 -0.38
C GLY A 359 13.31 -24.80 -1.23
N MET A 360 12.21 -25.37 -0.74
CA MET A 360 10.89 -25.32 -1.35
C MET A 360 10.09 -24.14 -0.78
N PRO A 361 9.32 -23.38 -1.59
CA PRO A 361 8.38 -22.37 -1.09
C PRO A 361 7.23 -23.00 -0.30
N TYR A 362 7.05 -22.57 0.94
CA TYR A 362 5.95 -22.98 1.81
C TYR A 362 5.58 -21.85 2.77
N ALA A 363 4.34 -21.80 3.24
CA ALA A 363 3.89 -20.81 4.21
C ALA A 363 2.62 -21.29 4.94
N ALA A 364 2.45 -20.90 6.19
CA ALA A 364 1.17 -20.96 6.87
C ALA A 364 0.23 -19.86 6.34
N VAL A 365 -1.08 -20.10 6.37
CA VAL A 365 -2.08 -19.06 6.14
C VAL A 365 -2.38 -18.39 7.48
N ASN A 366 -1.77 -17.22 7.72
CA ASN A 366 -1.92 -16.48 8.96
C ASN A 366 -3.14 -15.56 8.93
N ASP A 367 -3.73 -15.34 10.09
CA ASP A 367 -4.63 -14.21 10.32
C ASP A 367 -3.84 -12.89 10.49
N ILE A 368 -4.55 -11.78 10.67
CA ILE A 368 -3.92 -10.46 10.82
C ILE A 368 -3.06 -10.38 12.09
N GLN A 369 -3.50 -10.97 13.20
CA GLN A 369 -2.75 -10.98 14.46
C GLN A 369 -1.47 -11.81 14.32
N GLY A 370 -1.56 -13.00 13.73
CA GLY A 370 -0.40 -13.84 13.41
C GLY A 370 0.60 -13.14 12.51
N THR A 371 0.10 -12.41 11.49
CA THR A 371 0.95 -11.60 10.59
C THR A 371 1.66 -10.47 11.34
N LEU A 372 0.96 -9.68 12.16
CA LEU A 372 1.54 -8.56 12.89
C LEU A 372 2.54 -9.00 13.97
N ASN A 373 2.39 -10.21 14.51
CA ASN A 373 3.31 -10.81 15.47
C ASN A 373 4.37 -11.71 14.82
N HIS A 374 4.37 -11.85 13.50
CA HIS A 374 5.31 -12.72 12.80
C HIS A 374 6.76 -12.25 12.98
N LYS A 375 7.67 -13.16 13.35
CA LYS A 375 9.09 -12.84 13.63
C LYS A 375 9.77 -12.02 12.52
N HIS A 376 9.47 -12.32 11.27
CA HIS A 376 10.03 -11.58 10.12
C HIS A 376 9.43 -10.16 10.01
N VAL A 377 8.13 -9.99 10.24
CA VAL A 377 7.46 -8.68 10.22
C VAL A 377 8.04 -7.77 11.29
N LEU A 378 8.24 -8.30 12.51
CA LEU A 378 8.86 -7.56 13.61
C LEU A 378 10.33 -7.24 13.34
N ALA A 379 11.10 -8.21 12.84
CA ALA A 379 12.52 -8.01 12.48
C ALA A 379 12.74 -7.00 11.33
N ARG A 380 11.69 -6.73 10.54
CA ARG A 380 11.68 -5.75 9.46
C ARG A 380 11.09 -4.41 9.88
N ASP A 381 10.78 -4.22 11.15
CA ASP A 381 10.18 -2.99 11.71
C ASP A 381 8.89 -2.57 10.95
N MET A 382 8.07 -3.55 10.56
CA MET A 382 6.82 -3.28 9.83
C MET A 382 5.68 -2.85 10.75
N VAL A 383 5.84 -2.97 12.06
CA VAL A 383 4.95 -2.40 13.08
C VAL A 383 5.75 -1.37 13.86
N THR A 384 5.26 -0.15 13.91
CA THR A 384 5.88 0.97 14.65
C THR A 384 4.87 1.58 15.61
N GLU A 385 5.36 2.18 16.69
CA GLU A 385 4.56 2.90 17.68
C GLU A 385 4.86 4.37 17.58
N VAL A 386 3.81 5.22 17.66
CA VAL A 386 3.93 6.67 17.66
C VAL A 386 2.99 7.27 18.69
N GLU A 387 3.39 8.39 19.27
CA GLU A 387 2.59 9.13 20.23
C GLU A 387 1.57 10.00 19.49
N HIS A 388 0.28 9.68 19.66
CA HIS A 388 -0.80 10.44 19.03
C HIS A 388 -1.32 11.50 20.02
N PRO A 389 -1.49 12.77 19.60
CA PRO A 389 -1.76 13.88 20.51
C PRO A 389 -3.08 13.78 21.29
N ALA A 390 -3.98 12.89 20.88
CA ALA A 390 -5.27 12.72 21.55
C ALA A 390 -5.51 11.31 22.10
N CYS A 391 -4.76 10.31 21.64
CA CYS A 391 -4.99 8.89 21.96
C CYS A 391 -3.79 8.24 22.66
N GLY A 392 -2.69 8.98 22.89
CA GLY A 392 -1.45 8.43 23.40
C GLY A 392 -0.78 7.45 22.42
N PRO A 393 -0.08 6.42 22.89
CA PRO A 393 0.67 5.53 22.04
C PRO A 393 -0.26 4.69 21.16
N ILE A 394 -0.08 4.80 19.84
CA ILE A 394 -0.78 3.98 18.85
C ILE A 394 0.22 3.21 17.98
N LYS A 395 -0.17 2.01 17.53
CA LYS A 395 0.63 1.21 16.61
C LYS A 395 0.14 1.36 15.18
N LEU A 396 1.08 1.53 14.26
CA LEU A 396 0.81 1.68 12.83
C LEU A 396 1.66 0.70 12.03
N VAL A 397 1.18 0.34 10.84
CA VAL A 397 2.00 -0.35 9.85
C VAL A 397 3.00 0.64 9.26
N ASN A 398 4.29 0.30 9.23
CA ASN A 398 5.35 1.16 8.75
C ASN A 398 5.46 1.13 7.21
N THR A 399 6.31 2.02 6.64
CA THR A 399 6.64 1.98 5.21
C THR A 399 7.40 0.70 4.86
N PRO A 400 7.04 0.02 3.73
CA PRO A 400 7.64 -1.29 3.41
C PRO A 400 9.01 -1.19 2.73
N ILE A 401 9.37 -0.03 2.19
CA ILE A 401 10.61 0.13 1.42
C ILE A 401 11.75 0.62 2.32
N LYS A 402 12.89 -0.06 2.22
CA LYS A 402 14.13 0.28 2.93
C LYS A 402 15.14 0.82 1.93
N TYR A 403 15.73 1.98 2.21
CA TYR A 403 16.74 2.64 1.40
C TYR A 403 18.10 2.54 2.08
N SER A 404 19.19 2.53 1.30
CA SER A 404 20.56 2.54 1.83
C SER A 404 20.97 3.91 2.36
N GLU A 405 20.50 4.98 1.73
CA GLU A 405 20.95 6.37 1.98
C GLU A 405 19.87 7.26 2.61
N ALA A 406 18.67 6.75 2.81
CA ALA A 406 17.56 7.49 3.42
C ALA A 406 16.79 6.59 4.39
N THR A 407 16.06 7.20 5.33
CA THR A 407 15.23 6.46 6.29
C THR A 407 13.78 6.97 6.23
N PRO A 408 13.04 6.68 5.14
CA PRO A 408 11.59 6.93 5.10
C PRO A 408 10.88 6.16 6.20
N GLY A 409 9.78 6.72 6.70
CA GLY A 409 9.03 6.06 7.77
C GLY A 409 7.97 6.95 8.37
N VAL A 410 7.37 6.47 9.46
CA VAL A 410 6.42 7.24 10.27
C VAL A 410 7.20 8.23 11.13
N ARG A 411 7.11 9.52 10.81
CA ARG A 411 7.77 10.61 11.53
C ARG A 411 6.81 11.36 12.45
N THR A 412 5.56 11.53 11.98
CA THR A 412 4.49 12.13 12.75
C THR A 412 3.25 11.26 12.72
N PRO A 413 2.48 11.20 13.82
CA PRO A 413 1.20 10.48 13.84
C PRO A 413 0.21 11.13 12.87
N PRO A 414 -0.87 10.41 12.48
CA PRO A 414 -2.00 11.03 11.79
C PRO A 414 -2.55 12.19 12.61
N PRO A 415 -2.87 13.35 12.00
CA PRO A 415 -3.30 14.52 12.74
C PRO A 415 -4.75 14.43 13.23
N THR A 416 -5.06 15.12 14.34
CA THR A 416 -6.46 15.45 14.65
C THR A 416 -7.01 16.48 13.66
N LEU A 417 -8.32 16.59 13.55
CA LEU A 417 -8.96 17.54 12.62
C LEU A 417 -8.55 18.98 12.92
N GLY A 418 -8.05 19.68 11.91
CA GLY A 418 -7.63 21.07 11.99
C GLY A 418 -6.39 21.33 12.86
N GLN A 419 -5.68 20.29 13.30
CA GLN A 419 -4.54 20.39 14.22
C GLN A 419 -3.49 21.46 13.81
N HIS A 420 -3.30 21.65 12.52
CA HIS A 420 -2.24 22.51 11.99
C HIS A 420 -2.78 23.73 11.24
N THR A 421 -4.06 24.09 11.44
CA THR A 421 -4.70 25.20 10.74
C THR A 421 -3.94 26.50 10.96
N ASP A 422 -3.67 26.87 12.23
CA ASP A 422 -2.98 28.13 12.57
C ASP A 422 -1.53 28.14 12.07
N GLU A 423 -0.82 27.01 12.20
CA GLU A 423 0.53 26.85 11.69
C GLU A 423 0.59 27.07 10.18
N ILE A 424 -0.32 26.44 9.43
CA ILE A 424 -0.34 26.53 7.96
C ILE A 424 -0.68 27.95 7.51
N LEU A 425 -1.71 28.56 8.11
CA LEU A 425 -2.10 29.91 7.72
C LEU A 425 -1.03 30.94 8.06
N GLY A 426 -0.40 30.83 9.24
CA GLY A 426 0.66 31.74 9.67
C GLY A 426 1.99 31.53 8.95
N SER A 427 2.49 30.28 8.92
CA SER A 427 3.86 30.01 8.44
C SER A 427 3.97 29.82 6.92
N VAL A 428 2.90 29.41 6.23
CA VAL A 428 2.92 29.17 4.78
C VAL A 428 2.30 30.34 4.01
N LEU A 429 1.29 31.00 4.58
CA LEU A 429 0.51 32.04 3.90
C LEU A 429 0.62 33.44 4.52
N ASP A 430 1.42 33.61 5.58
CA ASP A 430 1.69 34.88 6.29
C ASP A 430 0.42 35.59 6.81
N TYR A 431 -0.61 34.81 7.23
CA TYR A 431 -1.79 35.38 7.89
C TYR A 431 -1.45 35.76 9.33
N GLY A 432 -1.88 36.97 9.74
CA GLY A 432 -1.77 37.43 11.13
C GLY A 432 -2.78 36.73 12.05
N GLU A 433 -2.49 36.72 13.36
CA GLU A 433 -3.38 36.11 14.37
C GLU A 433 -4.81 36.68 14.33
N ALA A 434 -4.98 37.98 14.08
CA ALA A 434 -6.29 38.62 13.96
C ALA A 434 -7.08 38.13 12.74
N ASP A 435 -6.43 37.89 11.63
CA ASP A 435 -7.08 37.33 10.43
C ASP A 435 -7.47 35.87 10.64
N ILE A 436 -6.62 35.09 11.28
CA ILE A 436 -6.92 33.67 11.61
C ILE A 436 -8.12 33.59 12.56
N ALA A 437 -8.15 34.44 13.61
CA ALA A 437 -9.27 34.51 14.55
C ALA A 437 -10.58 34.85 13.83
N ARG A 438 -10.56 35.89 12.96
CA ARG A 438 -11.71 36.24 12.14
C ARG A 438 -12.20 35.11 11.24
N LEU A 439 -11.29 34.40 10.59
CA LEU A 439 -11.65 33.23 9.71
C LEU A 439 -12.27 32.09 10.53
N LYS A 440 -11.86 31.90 11.78
CA LYS A 440 -12.47 30.94 12.72
C LYS A 440 -13.88 31.37 13.10
N ASP A 441 -14.05 32.64 13.47
CA ASP A 441 -15.35 33.20 13.85
C ASP A 441 -16.35 33.15 12.71
N GLU A 442 -15.90 33.34 11.47
CA GLU A 442 -16.71 33.19 10.25
C GLU A 442 -16.98 31.72 9.87
N GLY A 443 -16.39 30.74 10.55
CA GLY A 443 -16.51 29.31 10.25
C GLY A 443 -15.85 28.88 8.95
N VAL A 444 -14.91 29.69 8.43
CA VAL A 444 -14.12 29.36 7.23
C VAL A 444 -13.08 28.29 7.56
N VAL A 445 -12.45 28.39 8.73
CA VAL A 445 -11.45 27.45 9.23
C VAL A 445 -11.78 26.98 10.64
N SER A 446 -11.21 25.83 11.08
CA SER A 446 -11.34 25.30 12.45
C SER A 446 -10.02 25.35 13.21
#